data_c87da30eabb7e340b2c65d88c02bcf8b
#
_entry.id   c87da30eabb7e340b2c65d88c02bcf8b
#
_cell.length_a   1.000
_cell.length_b   1.000
_cell.length_c   1.000
_cell.angle_alpha   90.00
_cell.angle_beta   90.00
_cell.angle_gamma   90.00
#
_symmetry.space_group_name_H-M   'P 1'
#
loop_
_entity.id
_entity.type
_entity.pdbx_description
1 polymer ?
#
loop_
_entity_poly.entity_id
_entity_poly.type
_entity_poly.pdbx_seq_one_letter_code
_entity_poly.pdbx_strand_id
1 'polypeptide(L)'
;MKIEHIAMYVNDLEQARQFFEKYFGGRSNDLYCSKKTDFRSYFISFEDGARLEIMTKPGLEDEEKKLARTGDIHLAFSVGSREAVDQLTARLR
;
A
#
# COMPACT_ATOMS: atom_id res chain seq x y z
N MET A 1 9.16 -5.82 -20.37
CA MET A 1 9.54 -5.44 -18.97
C MET A 1 8.40 -4.67 -18.34
N LYS A 2 8.07 -4.99 -17.10
CA LYS A 2 7.04 -4.26 -16.36
C LYS A 2 7.37 -4.29 -14.87
N ILE A 3 6.83 -3.32 -14.13
CA ILE A 3 7.01 -3.27 -12.69
C ILE A 3 6.16 -4.39 -12.06
N GLU A 4 6.81 -5.29 -11.31
CA GLU A 4 6.11 -6.40 -10.64
C GLU A 4 5.48 -5.94 -9.33
N HIS A 5 6.22 -5.19 -8.51
CA HIS A 5 5.68 -4.65 -7.28
C HIS A 5 6.44 -3.40 -6.84
N ILE A 6 5.78 -2.63 -5.99
CA ILE A 6 6.34 -1.49 -5.27
C ILE A 6 6.19 -1.79 -3.78
N ALA A 7 7.18 -1.45 -2.99
CA ALA A 7 7.16 -1.74 -1.56
C ALA A 7 7.20 -0.46 -0.73
N MET A 8 6.48 -0.45 0.38
CA MET A 8 6.53 0.67 1.32
C MET A 8 6.35 0.20 2.76
N TYR A 9 6.98 0.90 3.69
CA TYR A 9 6.77 0.66 5.12
C TYR A 9 5.54 1.41 5.62
N VAL A 10 4.81 0.76 6.53
CA VAL A 10 3.65 1.36 7.20
C VAL A 10 3.77 1.07 8.71
N ASN A 11 3.18 1.92 9.53
CA ASN A 11 3.21 1.73 10.98
C ASN A 11 2.23 0.67 11.45
N ASP A 12 1.01 0.68 10.93
CA ASP A 12 -0.03 -0.29 11.28
C ASP A 12 -0.34 -1.14 10.05
N LEU A 13 0.25 -2.33 10.01
CA LEU A 13 0.17 -3.22 8.86
C LEU A 13 -1.26 -3.68 8.58
N GLU A 14 -2.01 -4.05 9.63
CA GLU A 14 -3.37 -4.55 9.45
C GLU A 14 -4.32 -3.44 9.03
N GLN A 15 -4.16 -2.23 9.55
CA GLN A 15 -4.95 -1.09 9.13
C GLN A 15 -4.69 -0.75 7.67
N ALA A 16 -3.43 -0.78 7.24
CA ALA A 16 -3.07 -0.53 5.84
C ALA A 16 -3.66 -1.59 4.91
N ARG A 17 -3.56 -2.88 5.31
CA ARG A 17 -4.16 -3.97 4.53
C ARG A 17 -5.66 -3.76 4.33
N GLN A 18 -6.37 -3.48 5.42
CA GLN A 18 -7.81 -3.24 5.37
C GLN A 18 -8.17 -2.04 4.50
N PHE A 19 -7.37 -0.98 4.56
CA PHE A 19 -7.57 0.22 3.75
C PHE A 19 -7.51 -0.11 2.25
N PHE A 20 -6.47 -0.82 1.83
CA PHE A 20 -6.31 -1.15 0.40
C PHE A 20 -7.35 -2.18 -0.07
N GLU A 21 -7.74 -3.12 0.79
CA GLU A 21 -8.79 -4.06 0.44
C GLU A 21 -10.15 -3.38 0.33
N LYS A 22 -10.46 -2.47 1.25
CA LYS A 22 -11.77 -1.83 1.31
C LYS A 22 -11.98 -0.79 0.21
N TYR A 23 -10.96 0.04 -0.05
CA TYR A 23 -11.13 1.20 -0.92
C TYR A 23 -10.59 1.01 -2.33
N PHE A 24 -9.66 0.08 -2.52
CA PHE A 24 -9.02 -0.12 -3.82
C PHE A 24 -9.24 -1.51 -4.40
N GLY A 25 -10.03 -2.33 -3.73
CA GLY A 25 -10.34 -3.68 -4.22
C GLY A 25 -9.14 -4.63 -4.21
N GLY A 26 -8.16 -4.35 -3.37
CA GLY A 26 -6.98 -5.19 -3.26
C GLY A 26 -7.27 -6.52 -2.59
N ARG A 27 -6.42 -7.50 -2.86
CA ARG A 27 -6.43 -8.80 -2.19
C ARG A 27 -5.06 -9.08 -1.62
N SER A 28 -4.98 -9.24 -0.32
CA SER A 28 -3.72 -9.56 0.33
C SER A 28 -3.47 -11.06 0.32
N ASN A 29 -2.18 -11.44 0.25
CA ASN A 29 -1.76 -12.81 0.51
C ASN A 29 -1.74 -13.08 2.01
N ASP A 30 -1.26 -14.28 2.39
CA ASP A 30 -1.05 -14.62 3.80
C ASP A 30 0.11 -13.78 4.38
N LEU A 31 0.00 -13.47 5.66
CA LEU A 31 1.02 -12.71 6.36
C LEU A 31 2.37 -13.42 6.28
N TYR A 32 3.40 -12.72 5.84
CA TYR A 32 4.77 -13.15 5.98
C TYR A 32 5.36 -12.53 7.25
N CYS A 33 6.03 -13.34 8.05
CA CYS A 33 6.68 -12.88 9.27
C CYS A 33 8.05 -13.52 9.42
N SER A 34 9.09 -12.70 9.54
CA SER A 34 10.44 -13.18 9.85
C SER A 34 10.60 -13.28 11.36
N LYS A 35 10.85 -14.49 11.88
CA LYS A 35 11.02 -14.71 13.30
C LYS A 35 12.27 -14.07 13.85
N LYS A 36 13.30 -13.85 13.02
CA LYS A 36 14.56 -13.25 13.46
C LYS A 36 14.46 -11.76 13.73
N THR A 37 13.72 -11.04 12.85
CA THR A 37 13.71 -9.58 12.86
C THR A 37 12.34 -9.01 13.19
N ASP A 38 11.34 -9.87 13.31
CA ASP A 38 9.93 -9.48 13.46
C ASP A 38 9.44 -8.59 12.30
N PHE A 39 10.11 -8.69 11.15
CA PHE A 39 9.66 -8.07 9.91
C PHE A 39 8.39 -8.79 9.44
N ARG A 40 7.38 -8.02 9.07
CA ARG A 40 6.11 -8.57 8.58
C ARG A 40 5.69 -7.83 7.34
N SER A 41 5.05 -8.56 6.42
CA SER A 41 4.58 -7.96 5.18
C SER A 41 3.36 -8.66 4.61
N TYR A 42 2.63 -7.93 3.78
CA TYR A 42 1.62 -8.45 2.86
C TYR A 42 1.92 -7.97 1.46
N PHE A 43 1.65 -8.83 0.48
CA PHE A 43 1.53 -8.40 -0.91
C PHE A 43 0.06 -8.21 -1.23
N ILE A 44 -0.28 -7.06 -1.76
CA ILE A 44 -1.65 -6.74 -2.16
C ILE A 44 -1.70 -6.74 -3.68
N SER A 45 -2.56 -7.60 -4.23
CA SER A 45 -2.78 -7.70 -5.67
C SER A 45 -4.06 -6.98 -6.03
N PHE A 46 -4.04 -6.32 -7.16
CA PHE A 46 -5.21 -5.67 -7.74
C PHE A 46 -5.64 -6.47 -8.97
N GLU A 47 -6.72 -6.05 -9.61
CA GLU A 47 -7.22 -6.76 -10.78
C GLU A 47 -6.15 -6.91 -11.87
N ASP A 48 -5.35 -5.86 -12.05
CA ASP A 48 -4.22 -5.87 -12.97
C ASP A 48 -3.11 -4.97 -12.45
N GLY A 49 -1.98 -4.97 -13.16
CA GLY A 49 -0.86 -4.10 -12.84
C GLY A 49 0.05 -4.63 -11.75
N ALA A 50 0.88 -3.75 -11.23
CA ALA A 50 1.85 -4.08 -10.20
C ALA A 50 1.18 -4.38 -8.87
N ARG A 51 1.79 -5.27 -8.09
CA ARG A 51 1.38 -5.52 -6.70
C ARG A 51 1.97 -4.45 -5.80
N LEU A 52 1.38 -4.28 -4.62
CA LEU A 52 1.90 -3.40 -3.58
C LEU A 52 2.32 -4.26 -2.39
N GLU A 53 3.59 -4.16 -2.01
CA GLU A 53 4.05 -4.79 -0.77
C GLU A 53 4.00 -3.76 0.35
N ILE A 54 3.23 -4.04 1.40
CA ILE A 54 3.23 -3.22 2.60
C ILE A 54 3.97 -3.97 3.71
N MET A 55 4.83 -3.26 4.42
CA MET A 55 5.78 -3.87 5.34
C MET A 55 5.81 -3.11 6.65
N THR A 56 6.12 -3.82 7.72
CA THR A 56 6.40 -3.19 9.01
C THR A 56 7.48 -3.97 9.74
N LYS A 57 8.16 -3.32 10.66
CA LYS A 57 9.14 -3.93 11.54
C LYS A 57 9.26 -3.10 12.81
N PRO A 58 9.80 -3.65 13.92
CA PRO A 58 10.05 -2.85 15.11
C PRO A 58 11.05 -1.73 14.84
N GLY A 59 10.87 -0.62 15.52
CA GLY A 59 11.81 0.50 15.43
C GLY A 59 11.64 1.41 14.25
N LEU A 60 10.51 1.32 13.53
CA LEU A 60 10.21 2.28 12.46
C LEU A 60 10.03 3.67 13.02
N GLU A 61 10.63 4.64 12.35
CA GLU A 61 10.44 6.05 12.67
C GLU A 61 9.74 6.73 11.51
N ASP A 62 8.78 7.61 11.84
CA ASP A 62 8.13 8.41 10.81
C ASP A 62 9.11 9.45 10.30
N GLU A 63 9.23 9.53 8.98
CA GLU A 63 9.99 10.59 8.35
C GLU A 63 9.15 11.85 8.29
N GLU A 64 9.86 12.99 8.39
CA GLU A 64 9.22 14.28 8.21
C GLU A 64 8.63 14.38 6.80
N LYS A 65 7.33 14.66 6.71
CA LYS A 65 6.63 14.74 5.44
C LYS A 65 6.85 16.11 4.81
N LYS A 66 7.56 16.12 3.68
CA LYS A 66 7.80 17.33 2.89
C LYS A 66 7.19 17.14 1.50
N LEU A 67 6.80 18.24 0.86
CA LEU A 67 6.15 18.19 -0.46
C LEU A 67 7.07 17.67 -1.55
N ALA A 68 8.36 17.95 -1.47
CA ALA A 68 9.32 17.49 -2.45
C ALA A 68 10.59 17.06 -1.73
N ARG A 69 11.01 15.83 -1.97
CA ARG A 69 12.12 15.24 -1.27
C ARG A 69 12.72 14.12 -2.11
N THR A 70 14.05 14.03 -2.16
CA THR A 70 14.71 12.95 -2.88
C THR A 70 14.34 11.62 -2.24
N GLY A 71 13.89 10.68 -3.06
CA GLY A 71 13.47 9.36 -2.61
C GLY A 71 11.99 9.22 -2.30
N ASP A 72 11.23 10.30 -2.28
CA ASP A 72 9.80 10.22 -2.08
C ASP A 72 9.12 9.61 -3.31
N ILE A 73 8.12 8.77 -3.05
CA ILE A 73 7.37 8.08 -4.10
C ILE A 73 5.94 8.59 -4.09
N HIS A 74 5.41 8.82 -5.29
CA HIS A 74 4.02 9.18 -5.49
C HIS A 74 3.27 8.00 -6.09
N LEU A 75 2.25 7.50 -5.38
CA LEU A 75 1.43 6.40 -5.88
C LEU A 75 0.11 6.94 -6.41
N ALA A 76 -0.21 6.56 -7.66
CA ALA A 76 -1.47 6.92 -8.29
C ALA A 76 -2.20 5.66 -8.73
N PHE A 77 -3.50 5.62 -8.47
CA PHE A 77 -4.36 4.51 -8.87
C PHE A 77 -5.30 4.98 -9.97
N SER A 78 -5.38 4.20 -11.05
CA SER A 78 -6.39 4.39 -12.08
C SER A 78 -7.62 3.58 -11.71
N VAL A 79 -8.76 4.23 -11.63
CA VAL A 79 -10.02 3.57 -11.26
C VAL A 79 -10.99 3.45 -12.43
N GLY A 80 -10.51 3.69 -13.64
CA GLY A 80 -11.24 3.38 -14.88
C GLY A 80 -12.14 4.46 -15.40
N SER A 81 -12.84 5.21 -14.55
CA SER A 81 -13.77 6.23 -15.01
C SER A 81 -13.89 7.36 -13.99
N ARG A 82 -14.39 8.51 -14.46
CA ARG A 82 -14.65 9.64 -13.59
C ARG A 82 -15.69 9.29 -12.51
N GLU A 83 -16.70 8.53 -12.88
CA GLU A 83 -17.72 8.09 -11.93
C GLU A 83 -17.11 7.25 -10.81
N ALA A 84 -16.20 6.32 -11.13
CA ALA A 84 -15.51 5.53 -10.13
C ALA A 84 -14.65 6.39 -9.21
N VAL A 85 -13.99 7.43 -9.73
CA VAL A 85 -13.23 8.40 -8.92
C VAL A 85 -14.16 9.11 -7.94
N ASP A 86 -15.30 9.59 -8.41
CA ASP A 86 -16.25 10.31 -7.57
C ASP A 86 -16.80 9.41 -6.45
N GLN A 87 -17.12 8.17 -6.77
CA GLN A 87 -17.58 7.19 -5.78
C GLN A 87 -16.53 6.89 -4.74
N LEU A 88 -15.29 6.69 -5.16
CA LEU A 88 -14.18 6.43 -4.23
C LEU A 88 -13.94 7.64 -3.33
N THR A 89 -13.95 8.85 -3.89
CA THR A 89 -13.78 10.08 -3.11
C THR A 89 -14.86 10.21 -2.05
N ALA A 90 -16.10 9.92 -2.38
CA ALA A 90 -17.21 9.97 -1.43
C ALA A 90 -17.02 8.95 -0.29
N ARG A 91 -16.48 7.77 -0.59
CA ARG A 91 -16.24 6.73 0.43
C ARG A 91 -15.08 7.08 1.36
N LEU A 92 -14.12 7.86 0.89
CA LEU A 92 -12.92 8.22 1.67
C LEU A 92 -13.12 9.45 2.57
N ARG A 93 -14.20 10.17 2.39
CA ARG A 93 -14.53 11.33 3.21
C ARG A 93 -15.12 10.97 4.56
#